data_dc77b54f0f8ffc645f84c3d34515b702
#
_entry.id   dc77b54f0f8ffc645f84c3d34515b702
#
_cell.length_a   1.000
_cell.length_b   1.000
_cell.length_c   1.000
_cell.angle_alpha   90.00
_cell.angle_beta   90.00
_cell.angle_gamma   90.00
#
_symmetry.space_group_name_H-M   'P 1'
#
loop_
_entity.id
_entity.type
_entity.pdbx_description
1 polymer ?
#
loop_
_entity_poly.entity_id
_entity_poly.type
_entity_poly.pdbx_seq_one_letter_code
_entity_poly.pdbx_strand_id
1 'polypeptide(L)'
;MCQKELKSTDWQRNLKIAWIGTFFTGASFSIVMPFMALYIEELGVKGDMVEWYTGLSVAISALASALVSPIWGRLADRYGRKPMMIRASMVMTFTMGGLALVPNVFWLLFLRTLNGLFAGYVPNATALIASQFPQNRSGYALGTLSTGLTAGVLIGPLLGGTLSEAFGMRGTFLLVGLILFICCLLTVFGLRENFQPIEKGEMMTLSQVFAKIPSKSMLIGLFVTSMIIQISAQSIAPMLALYIRYLGQRDNILFYSGLIVSAMGFSSLLSTPFLGKLGDRIGNHRLLLMGLFYSFLLYFLCGFAGSALQLGILRFAYGFGVGALMPSVNSLLTKMTPKEGISRIFSFNQSFSYIGQVLGPFVGSAVATGLGYRWVFFVTAMIVFGNFVWSLIIFRKSLGVKNIGES
;
A
#
# COMPACT_ATOMS: atom_id res chain seq x y z
N MET A 1 41.52 3.40 -10.19
CA MET A 1 41.17 4.14 -8.98
C MET A 1 40.43 3.18 -8.05
N CYS A 2 40.97 2.98 -6.87
CA CYS A 2 40.55 1.93 -5.93
C CYS A 2 39.10 2.13 -5.49
N GLN A 3 38.19 1.23 -5.84
CA GLN A 3 36.85 1.13 -5.24
C GLN A 3 37.06 0.90 -3.75
N LYS A 4 36.72 1.89 -2.93
CA LYS A 4 36.57 1.71 -1.49
C LYS A 4 35.32 0.84 -1.31
N GLU A 5 35.50 -0.48 -1.29
CA GLU A 5 34.44 -1.42 -0.91
C GLU A 5 33.91 -0.96 0.46
N LEU A 6 32.62 -0.68 0.53
CA LEU A 6 31.95 -0.45 1.81
C LEU A 6 32.27 -1.64 2.71
N LYS A 7 32.89 -1.39 3.86
CA LYS A 7 33.20 -2.45 4.84
C LYS A 7 31.89 -3.20 5.17
N SER A 8 31.97 -4.50 5.36
CA SER A 8 30.80 -5.37 5.67
C SER A 8 29.91 -4.80 6.80
N THR A 9 30.47 -4.06 7.70
CA THR A 9 29.79 -3.34 8.81
C THR A 9 28.91 -2.18 8.31
N ASP A 10 29.22 -1.54 7.20
CA ASP A 10 28.47 -0.36 6.73
C ASP A 10 27.14 -0.76 6.05
N TRP A 11 27.08 -1.82 5.27
CA TRP A 11 25.83 -2.25 4.63
C TRP A 11 24.85 -2.85 5.64
N GLN A 12 25.31 -3.58 6.67
CA GLN A 12 24.43 -4.08 7.74
C GLN A 12 23.85 -2.93 8.55
N ARG A 13 24.64 -1.90 8.85
CA ARG A 13 24.15 -0.69 9.53
C ARG A 13 23.12 0.04 8.69
N ASN A 14 23.38 0.22 7.40
CA ASN A 14 22.45 0.84 6.47
C ASN A 14 21.13 0.08 6.38
N LEU A 15 21.17 -1.27 6.35
CA LEU A 15 19.99 -2.10 6.37
C LEU A 15 19.15 -1.89 7.64
N LYS A 16 19.78 -1.87 8.82
CA LYS A 16 19.07 -1.63 10.09
C LYS A 16 18.39 -0.27 10.13
N ILE A 17 19.10 0.80 9.70
CA ILE A 17 18.55 2.16 9.66
C ILE A 17 17.42 2.26 8.64
N ALA A 18 17.60 1.71 7.44
CA ALA A 18 16.58 1.67 6.41
C ALA A 18 15.35 0.87 6.87
N TRP A 19 15.55 -0.25 7.59
CA TRP A 19 14.47 -1.05 8.17
C TRP A 19 13.65 -0.23 9.18
N ILE A 20 14.31 0.43 10.13
CA ILE A 20 13.63 1.33 11.10
C ILE A 20 12.86 2.43 10.38
N GLY A 21 13.48 3.09 9.41
CA GLY A 21 12.84 4.15 8.65
C GLY A 21 11.65 3.67 7.82
N THR A 22 11.72 2.49 7.18
CA THR A 22 10.60 1.92 6.43
C THR A 22 9.49 1.44 7.36
N PHE A 23 9.82 0.88 8.53
CA PHE A 23 8.85 0.51 9.56
C PHE A 23 8.02 1.72 9.99
N PHE A 24 8.66 2.80 10.42
CA PHE A 24 7.95 3.99 10.89
C PHE A 24 7.27 4.77 9.75
N THR A 25 7.81 4.74 8.53
CA THR A 25 7.11 5.27 7.34
C THR A 25 5.81 4.50 7.08
N GLY A 26 5.86 3.16 7.10
CA GLY A 26 4.69 2.31 6.96
C GLY A 26 3.68 2.50 8.08
N ALA A 27 4.14 2.55 9.34
CA ALA A 27 3.31 2.80 10.50
C ALA A 27 2.63 4.18 10.43
N SER A 28 3.37 5.25 10.11
CA SER A 28 2.82 6.61 10.03
C SER A 28 1.73 6.74 8.95
N PHE A 29 1.89 6.02 7.84
CA PHE A 29 0.87 5.98 6.80
C PHE A 29 -0.41 5.27 7.27
N SER A 30 -0.26 4.14 7.94
CA SER A 30 -1.39 3.29 8.33
C SER A 30 -2.06 3.72 9.65
N ILE A 31 -1.36 4.42 10.54
CA ILE A 31 -1.93 5.01 11.77
C ILE A 31 -3.11 5.93 11.45
N VAL A 32 -2.98 6.76 10.43
CA VAL A 32 -3.94 7.83 10.12
C VAL A 32 -5.20 7.32 9.45
N MET A 33 -5.07 6.26 8.64
CA MET A 33 -6.12 5.83 7.72
C MET A 33 -7.48 5.53 8.36
N PRO A 34 -7.57 4.68 9.41
CA PRO A 34 -8.87 4.29 9.95
C PRO A 34 -9.56 5.40 10.75
N PHE A 35 -8.84 6.47 11.12
CA PHE A 35 -9.33 7.52 12.01
C PHE A 35 -9.58 8.85 11.30
N MET A 36 -9.23 8.95 10.02
CA MET A 36 -9.29 10.20 9.26
C MET A 36 -10.67 10.85 9.29
N ALA A 37 -11.73 10.04 9.18
CA ALA A 37 -13.10 10.54 9.21
C ALA A 37 -13.47 11.19 10.56
N LEU A 38 -13.11 10.55 11.67
CA LEU A 38 -13.35 11.10 13.01
C LEU A 38 -12.54 12.37 13.26
N TYR A 39 -11.32 12.44 12.73
CA TYR A 39 -10.51 13.65 12.84
C TYR A 39 -11.09 14.82 12.04
N ILE A 40 -11.66 14.56 10.86
CA ILE A 40 -12.35 15.56 10.05
C ILE A 40 -13.60 16.07 10.77
N GLU A 41 -14.35 15.20 11.47
CA GLU A 41 -15.45 15.62 12.35
C GLU A 41 -14.96 16.53 13.49
N GLU A 42 -13.84 16.18 14.13
CA GLU A 42 -13.21 17.00 15.19
C GLU A 42 -12.81 18.40 14.67
N LEU A 43 -12.46 18.53 13.39
CA LEU A 43 -12.17 19.81 12.73
C LEU A 43 -13.44 20.62 12.38
N GLY A 44 -14.64 20.16 12.80
CA GLY A 44 -15.89 20.88 12.67
C GLY A 44 -16.69 20.59 11.39
N VAL A 45 -16.25 19.63 10.56
CA VAL A 45 -17.03 19.19 9.39
C VAL A 45 -18.19 18.31 9.85
N LYS A 46 -19.37 18.46 9.25
CA LYS A 46 -20.58 17.73 9.64
C LYS A 46 -21.30 17.14 8.42
N GLY A 47 -22.10 16.11 8.68
CA GLY A 47 -22.93 15.46 7.67
C GLY A 47 -22.10 14.80 6.57
N ASP A 48 -22.67 14.66 5.39
CA ASP A 48 -22.12 13.96 4.23
C ASP A 48 -20.76 14.49 3.74
N MET A 49 -20.41 15.71 4.16
CA MET A 49 -19.10 16.30 3.81
C MET A 49 -17.94 15.62 4.53
N VAL A 50 -18.18 14.90 5.63
CA VAL A 50 -17.14 14.14 6.35
C VAL A 50 -16.58 13.04 5.45
N GLU A 51 -17.45 12.27 4.84
CA GLU A 51 -17.09 11.18 3.93
C GLU A 51 -16.35 11.71 2.71
N TRP A 52 -16.83 12.79 2.10
CA TRP A 52 -16.20 13.42 0.95
C TRP A 52 -14.79 13.93 1.25
N TYR A 53 -14.60 14.68 2.33
CA TYR A 53 -13.28 15.17 2.72
C TYR A 53 -12.37 14.03 3.16
N THR A 54 -12.90 12.97 3.76
CA THR A 54 -12.15 11.77 4.12
C THR A 54 -11.60 11.09 2.85
N GLY A 55 -12.46 10.83 1.89
CA GLY A 55 -12.06 10.27 0.60
C GLY A 55 -11.06 11.15 -0.13
N LEU A 56 -11.33 12.46 -0.19
CA LEU A 56 -10.45 13.44 -0.85
C LEU A 56 -9.06 13.50 -0.19
N SER A 57 -8.97 13.44 1.14
CA SER A 57 -7.69 13.51 1.86
C SER A 57 -6.74 12.36 1.52
N VAL A 58 -7.29 11.18 1.29
CA VAL A 58 -6.53 10.00 0.88
C VAL A 58 -6.17 10.08 -0.61
N ALA A 59 -7.15 10.36 -1.45
CA ALA A 59 -6.99 10.42 -2.89
C ALA A 59 -6.00 11.50 -3.34
N ILE A 60 -6.03 12.69 -2.73
CA ILE A 60 -5.13 13.80 -3.09
C ILE A 60 -3.66 13.46 -2.78
N SER A 61 -3.41 12.76 -1.66
CA SER A 61 -2.05 12.30 -1.32
C SER A 61 -1.54 11.26 -2.32
N ALA A 62 -2.39 10.29 -2.69
CA ALA A 62 -2.03 9.26 -3.65
C ALA A 62 -1.80 9.83 -5.05
N LEU A 63 -2.67 10.74 -5.50
CA LEU A 63 -2.55 11.43 -6.78
C LEU A 63 -1.27 12.28 -6.84
N ALA A 64 -1.00 13.07 -5.81
CA ALA A 64 0.21 13.87 -5.72
C ALA A 64 1.47 12.98 -5.78
N SER A 65 1.49 11.85 -5.06
CA SER A 65 2.60 10.90 -5.11
C SER A 65 2.79 10.28 -6.49
N ALA A 66 1.71 9.90 -7.15
CA ALA A 66 1.75 9.31 -8.49
C ALA A 66 2.34 10.28 -9.52
N LEU A 67 1.92 11.55 -9.49
CA LEU A 67 2.37 12.58 -10.43
C LEU A 67 3.86 12.93 -10.29
N VAL A 68 4.37 12.98 -9.05
CA VAL A 68 5.75 13.41 -8.80
C VAL A 68 6.76 12.26 -8.71
N SER A 69 6.30 11.02 -8.55
CA SER A 69 7.17 9.84 -8.42
C SER A 69 8.22 9.72 -9.54
N PRO A 70 7.89 9.93 -10.84
CA PRO A 70 8.90 9.87 -11.91
C PRO A 70 9.94 11.00 -11.84
N ILE A 71 9.57 12.16 -11.28
CA ILE A 71 10.48 13.31 -11.10
C ILE A 71 11.50 12.96 -10.02
N TRP A 72 11.00 12.49 -8.86
CA TRP A 72 11.88 12.13 -7.76
C TRP A 72 12.76 10.91 -8.06
N GLY A 73 12.29 9.97 -8.87
CA GLY A 73 13.11 8.86 -9.36
C GLY A 73 14.30 9.35 -10.16
N ARG A 74 14.10 10.27 -11.11
CA ARG A 74 15.18 10.88 -11.90
C ARG A 74 16.17 11.68 -11.04
N LEU A 75 15.67 12.42 -10.03
CA LEU A 75 16.53 13.14 -9.11
C LEU A 75 17.36 12.19 -8.24
N ALA A 76 16.76 11.07 -7.81
CA ALA A 76 17.46 10.05 -7.06
C ALA A 76 18.60 9.39 -7.85
N ASP A 77 18.39 9.18 -9.16
CA ASP A 77 19.43 8.66 -10.06
C ASP A 77 20.56 9.66 -10.30
N ARG A 78 20.30 10.97 -10.16
CA ARG A 78 21.28 12.05 -10.37
C ARG A 78 22.01 12.47 -9.10
N TYR A 79 21.33 12.52 -7.95
CA TYR A 79 21.87 13.07 -6.71
C TYR A 79 22.10 12.05 -5.60
N GLY A 80 21.68 10.80 -5.81
CA GLY A 80 21.77 9.73 -4.83
C GLY A 80 20.47 9.47 -4.09
N ARG A 81 20.41 8.31 -3.43
CA ARG A 81 19.22 7.82 -2.72
C ARG A 81 19.09 8.42 -1.32
N LYS A 82 20.22 8.58 -0.61
CA LYS A 82 20.25 9.16 0.75
C LYS A 82 19.64 10.57 0.81
N PRO A 83 20.02 11.55 -0.04
CA PRO A 83 19.40 12.87 -0.03
C PRO A 83 17.88 12.82 -0.26
N MET A 84 17.41 11.91 -1.12
CA MET A 84 15.97 11.72 -1.37
C MET A 84 15.24 11.13 -0.15
N MET A 85 15.88 10.22 0.59
CA MET A 85 15.33 9.68 1.85
C MET A 85 15.26 10.76 2.93
N ILE A 86 16.30 11.58 3.08
CA ILE A 86 16.33 12.71 4.03
C ILE A 86 15.22 13.70 3.73
N ARG A 87 15.08 14.12 2.47
CA ARG A 87 14.02 15.00 2.03
C ARG A 87 12.63 14.43 2.38
N ALA A 88 12.39 13.16 2.02
CA ALA A 88 11.11 12.53 2.26
C ALA A 88 10.79 12.44 3.76
N SER A 89 11.74 11.98 4.59
CA SER A 89 11.54 11.87 6.04
C SER A 89 11.36 13.22 6.72
N MET A 90 12.09 14.27 6.28
CA MET A 90 11.94 15.62 6.80
C MET A 90 10.52 16.16 6.53
N VAL A 91 10.06 16.09 5.28
CA VAL A 91 8.72 16.57 4.95
C VAL A 91 7.64 15.74 5.64
N MET A 92 7.80 14.41 5.76
CA MET A 92 6.88 13.56 6.53
C MET A 92 6.82 13.99 8.01
N THR A 93 7.95 14.34 8.63
CA THR A 93 7.99 14.88 9.99
C THR A 93 7.10 16.11 10.14
N PHE A 94 7.29 17.10 9.25
CA PHE A 94 6.51 18.34 9.31
C PHE A 94 5.05 18.14 8.96
N THR A 95 4.75 17.32 7.96
CA THR A 95 3.36 17.10 7.54
C THR A 95 2.58 16.29 8.56
N MET A 96 3.15 15.23 9.13
CA MET A 96 2.48 14.40 10.14
C MET A 96 2.37 15.13 11.48
N GLY A 97 3.46 15.76 11.96
CA GLY A 97 3.41 16.60 13.16
C GLY A 97 2.50 17.81 13.00
N GLY A 98 2.49 18.42 11.82
CA GLY A 98 1.64 19.55 11.49
C GLY A 98 0.14 19.22 11.48
N LEU A 99 -0.27 17.97 11.21
CA LEU A 99 -1.67 17.55 11.34
C LEU A 99 -2.24 17.81 12.75
N ALA A 100 -1.41 17.80 13.79
CA ALA A 100 -1.84 18.10 15.14
C ALA A 100 -2.30 19.57 15.33
N LEU A 101 -1.77 20.48 14.51
CA LEU A 101 -1.96 21.93 14.64
C LEU A 101 -2.96 22.50 13.63
N VAL A 102 -3.54 21.67 12.76
CA VAL A 102 -4.47 22.17 11.75
C VAL A 102 -5.74 22.72 12.38
N PRO A 103 -6.18 23.95 11.97
CA PRO A 103 -7.40 24.56 12.48
C PRO A 103 -8.65 24.09 11.73
N ASN A 104 -8.53 23.57 10.52
CA ASN A 104 -9.65 23.18 9.67
C ASN A 104 -9.23 22.14 8.61
N VAL A 105 -10.23 21.61 7.89
CA VAL A 105 -10.05 20.58 6.88
C VAL A 105 -9.18 21.03 5.69
N PHE A 106 -9.17 22.30 5.32
CA PHE A 106 -8.38 22.80 4.19
C PHE A 106 -6.88 22.71 4.46
N TRP A 107 -6.45 23.04 5.68
CA TRP A 107 -5.07 22.86 6.13
C TRP A 107 -4.67 21.39 6.20
N LEU A 108 -5.60 20.52 6.60
CA LEU A 108 -5.41 19.08 6.57
C LEU A 108 -5.14 18.61 5.12
N LEU A 109 -5.99 19.00 4.16
CA LEU A 109 -5.84 18.65 2.74
C LEU A 109 -4.52 19.20 2.16
N PHE A 110 -4.13 20.41 2.55
CA PHE A 110 -2.84 21.00 2.15
C PHE A 110 -1.66 20.15 2.64
N LEU A 111 -1.62 19.77 3.92
CA LEU A 111 -0.56 18.93 4.47
C LEU A 111 -0.57 17.52 3.86
N ARG A 112 -1.74 16.95 3.57
CA ARG A 112 -1.87 15.66 2.89
C ARG A 112 -1.35 15.73 1.45
N THR A 113 -1.62 16.81 0.74
CA THR A 113 -1.07 17.06 -0.60
C THR A 113 0.44 17.18 -0.55
N LEU A 114 0.96 17.96 0.38
CA LEU A 114 2.40 18.16 0.58
C LEU A 114 3.09 16.84 0.92
N ASN A 115 2.49 16.03 1.79
CA ASN A 115 3.00 14.69 2.12
C ASN A 115 3.11 13.82 0.87
N GLY A 116 2.09 13.82 0.01
CA GLY A 116 2.09 13.10 -1.27
C GLY A 116 3.17 13.61 -2.23
N LEU A 117 3.29 14.93 -2.41
CA LEU A 117 4.27 15.54 -3.31
C LEU A 117 5.72 15.20 -2.93
N PHE A 118 6.01 14.99 -1.67
CA PHE A 118 7.36 14.71 -1.17
C PHE A 118 7.55 13.27 -0.69
N ALA A 119 6.59 12.37 -0.93
CA ALA A 119 6.72 10.94 -0.65
C ALA A 119 7.94 10.32 -1.34
N GLY A 120 8.33 9.12 -0.90
CA GLY A 120 9.37 8.35 -1.58
C GLY A 120 10.48 7.80 -0.69
N TYR A 121 10.31 7.76 0.64
CA TYR A 121 11.30 7.15 1.54
C TYR A 121 11.52 5.67 1.21
N VAL A 122 10.44 4.88 1.15
CA VAL A 122 10.50 3.42 0.94
C VAL A 122 11.14 3.02 -0.39
N PRO A 123 10.74 3.56 -1.56
CA PRO A 123 11.37 3.20 -2.82
C PRO A 123 12.86 3.59 -2.88
N ASN A 124 13.27 4.72 -2.29
CA ASN A 124 14.66 5.10 -2.22
C ASN A 124 15.47 4.22 -1.26
N ALA A 125 14.90 3.82 -0.11
CA ALA A 125 15.52 2.85 0.79
C ALA A 125 15.73 1.50 0.10
N THR A 126 14.72 1.02 -0.63
CA THR A 126 14.82 -0.23 -1.41
C THR A 126 15.91 -0.16 -2.47
N ALA A 127 15.96 0.93 -3.23
CA ALA A 127 16.98 1.12 -4.26
C ALA A 127 18.40 1.28 -3.68
N LEU A 128 18.55 1.97 -2.55
CA LEU A 128 19.82 2.11 -1.84
C LEU A 128 20.35 0.75 -1.38
N ILE A 129 19.49 -0.05 -0.72
CA ILE A 129 19.89 -1.37 -0.22
C ILE A 129 20.20 -2.31 -1.39
N ALA A 130 19.39 -2.29 -2.46
CA ALA A 130 19.65 -3.09 -3.66
C ALA A 130 21.01 -2.79 -4.31
N SER A 131 21.44 -1.52 -4.30
CA SER A 131 22.70 -1.09 -4.91
C SER A 131 23.93 -1.36 -4.04
N GLN A 132 23.77 -1.48 -2.73
CA GLN A 132 24.90 -1.62 -1.79
C GLN A 132 25.22 -3.06 -1.41
N PHE A 133 24.26 -3.97 -1.60
CA PHE A 133 24.46 -5.36 -1.21
C PHE A 133 25.06 -6.20 -2.34
N PRO A 134 25.94 -7.17 -2.01
CA PRO A 134 26.40 -8.16 -2.96
C PRO A 134 25.21 -8.92 -3.59
N GLN A 135 25.31 -9.21 -4.90
CA GLN A 135 24.22 -9.88 -5.65
C GLN A 135 23.72 -11.17 -5.00
N ASN A 136 24.63 -11.96 -4.39
CA ASN A 136 24.29 -13.22 -3.70
C ASN A 136 23.52 -13.03 -2.38
N ARG A 137 23.42 -11.79 -1.83
CA ARG A 137 22.70 -11.46 -0.58
C ARG A 137 21.63 -10.41 -0.75
N SER A 138 21.41 -9.93 -1.97
CA SER A 138 20.41 -8.89 -2.25
C SER A 138 18.98 -9.34 -1.90
N GLY A 139 18.63 -10.59 -2.15
CA GLY A 139 17.34 -11.17 -1.78
C GLY A 139 17.09 -11.15 -0.27
N TYR A 140 18.09 -11.51 0.53
CA TYR A 140 18.00 -11.41 2.00
C TYR A 140 17.80 -9.97 2.47
N ALA A 141 18.57 -9.04 1.92
CA ALA A 141 18.53 -7.65 2.33
C ALA A 141 17.18 -6.97 1.98
N LEU A 142 16.69 -7.17 0.76
CA LEU A 142 15.40 -6.65 0.31
C LEU A 142 14.22 -7.33 1.02
N GLY A 143 14.31 -8.64 1.25
CA GLY A 143 13.34 -9.37 2.05
C GLY A 143 13.25 -8.82 3.48
N THR A 144 14.41 -8.61 4.14
CA THR A 144 14.47 -8.00 5.47
C THR A 144 13.88 -6.59 5.46
N LEU A 145 14.22 -5.75 4.48
CA LEU A 145 13.67 -4.39 4.38
C LEU A 145 12.15 -4.41 4.23
N SER A 146 11.62 -5.32 3.42
CA SER A 146 10.17 -5.47 3.22
C SER A 146 9.43 -5.86 4.49
N THR A 147 10.06 -6.65 5.39
CA THR A 147 9.45 -6.97 6.69
C THR A 147 9.24 -5.73 7.56
N GLY A 148 10.13 -4.73 7.47
CA GLY A 148 9.98 -3.45 8.17
C GLY A 148 8.72 -2.71 7.72
N LEU A 149 8.54 -2.53 6.42
CA LEU A 149 7.34 -1.89 5.87
C LEU A 149 6.07 -2.64 6.25
N THR A 150 6.07 -3.96 6.06
CA THR A 150 4.90 -4.80 6.36
C THR A 150 4.54 -4.75 7.85
N ALA A 151 5.52 -4.85 8.74
CA ALA A 151 5.29 -4.75 10.17
C ALA A 151 4.78 -3.37 10.57
N GLY A 152 5.30 -2.29 9.97
CA GLY A 152 4.83 -0.92 10.21
C GLY A 152 3.36 -0.75 9.80
N VAL A 153 3.01 -1.17 8.59
CA VAL A 153 1.62 -1.12 8.08
C VAL A 153 0.67 -1.96 8.93
N LEU A 154 1.13 -3.10 9.43
CA LEU A 154 0.35 -4.02 10.23
C LEU A 154 0.10 -3.49 11.66
N ILE A 155 1.14 -3.01 12.33
CA ILE A 155 1.09 -2.58 13.73
C ILE A 155 0.57 -1.14 13.84
N GLY A 156 0.77 -0.32 12.79
CA GLY A 156 0.41 1.09 12.78
C GLY A 156 -1.02 1.39 13.23
N PRO A 157 -2.07 0.75 12.68
CA PRO A 157 -3.45 1.04 13.07
C PRO A 157 -3.73 0.71 14.55
N LEU A 158 -3.13 -0.35 15.08
CA LEU A 158 -3.25 -0.69 16.50
C LEU A 158 -2.55 0.34 17.39
N LEU A 159 -1.32 0.73 17.04
CA LEU A 159 -0.62 1.82 17.73
C LEU A 159 -1.39 3.12 17.63
N GLY A 160 -1.91 3.45 16.46
CA GLY A 160 -2.73 4.64 16.26
C GLY A 160 -3.98 4.65 17.11
N GLY A 161 -4.69 3.53 17.19
CA GLY A 161 -5.88 3.36 18.03
C GLY A 161 -5.56 3.57 19.53
N THR A 162 -4.56 2.87 20.05
CA THR A 162 -4.17 2.97 21.46
C THR A 162 -3.63 4.36 21.81
N LEU A 163 -2.80 4.96 20.96
CA LEU A 163 -2.26 6.30 21.18
C LEU A 163 -3.36 7.36 21.12
N SER A 164 -4.31 7.21 20.19
CA SER A 164 -5.40 8.18 20.03
C SER A 164 -6.41 8.11 21.18
N GLU A 165 -6.65 6.94 21.76
CA GLU A 165 -7.45 6.81 22.98
C GLU A 165 -6.73 7.42 24.21
N ALA A 166 -5.40 7.29 24.29
CA ALA A 166 -4.61 7.77 25.43
C ALA A 166 -4.30 9.28 25.36
N PHE A 167 -3.95 9.80 24.19
CA PHE A 167 -3.40 11.16 24.00
C PHE A 167 -4.27 12.04 23.08
N GLY A 168 -5.40 11.51 22.62
CA GLY A 168 -6.20 12.15 21.57
C GLY A 168 -5.54 12.08 20.18
N MET A 169 -6.30 12.41 19.13
CA MET A 169 -5.78 12.33 17.75
C MET A 169 -4.65 13.33 17.51
N ARG A 170 -4.76 14.55 18.03
CA ARG A 170 -3.71 15.57 17.89
C ARG A 170 -2.41 15.17 18.58
N GLY A 171 -2.49 14.61 19.80
CA GLY A 171 -1.34 14.08 20.51
C GLY A 171 -0.64 12.94 19.75
N THR A 172 -1.43 12.06 19.14
CA THR A 172 -0.92 10.98 18.30
C THR A 172 -0.15 11.50 17.09
N PHE A 173 -0.65 12.52 16.39
CA PHE A 173 0.06 13.13 15.26
C PHE A 173 1.38 13.78 15.67
N LEU A 174 1.42 14.45 16.82
CA LEU A 174 2.67 15.01 17.36
C LEU A 174 3.70 13.91 17.69
N LEU A 175 3.28 12.84 18.34
CA LEU A 175 4.15 11.70 18.65
C LEU A 175 4.70 11.04 17.38
N VAL A 176 3.84 10.82 16.38
CA VAL A 176 4.27 10.27 15.08
C VAL A 176 5.25 11.20 14.39
N GLY A 177 4.99 12.51 14.40
CA GLY A 177 5.91 13.52 13.88
C GLY A 177 7.28 13.48 14.58
N LEU A 178 7.31 13.37 15.91
CA LEU A 178 8.55 13.24 16.69
C LEU A 178 9.32 11.97 16.34
N ILE A 179 8.65 10.83 16.23
CA ILE A 179 9.27 9.56 15.84
C ILE A 179 9.87 9.67 14.44
N LEU A 180 9.14 10.25 13.48
CA LEU A 180 9.64 10.48 12.12
C LEU A 180 10.84 11.45 12.10
N PHE A 181 10.87 12.44 12.99
CA PHE A 181 12.02 13.32 13.16
C PHE A 181 13.25 12.54 13.62
N ILE A 182 13.10 11.65 14.60
CA ILE A 182 14.18 10.77 15.05
C ILE A 182 14.65 9.88 13.88
N CYS A 183 13.74 9.31 13.09
CA CYS A 183 14.08 8.53 11.91
C CYS A 183 14.82 9.38 10.86
N CYS A 184 14.44 10.65 10.69
CA CYS A 184 15.15 11.58 9.83
C CYS A 184 16.61 11.78 10.31
N LEU A 185 16.81 12.04 11.60
CA LEU A 185 18.15 12.18 12.19
C LEU A 185 18.99 10.90 12.03
N LEU A 186 18.40 9.74 12.26
CA LEU A 186 19.07 8.46 12.01
C LEU A 186 19.47 8.28 10.55
N THR A 187 18.64 8.72 9.62
CA THR A 187 18.95 8.70 8.17
C THR A 187 20.09 9.67 7.84
N VAL A 188 20.09 10.90 8.40
CA VAL A 188 21.11 11.92 8.17
C VAL A 188 22.47 11.45 8.67
N PHE A 189 22.55 11.05 9.93
CA PHE A 189 23.81 10.77 10.61
C PHE A 189 24.26 9.31 10.50
N GLY A 190 23.32 8.39 10.43
CA GLY A 190 23.61 6.98 10.46
C GLY A 190 23.83 6.33 9.11
N LEU A 191 23.12 6.77 8.07
CA LEU A 191 23.15 6.13 6.76
C LEU A 191 24.35 6.63 5.94
N ARG A 192 25.05 5.72 5.28
CA ARG A 192 26.19 6.04 4.41
C ARG A 192 25.89 5.60 2.99
N GLU A 193 26.06 6.48 2.03
CA GLU A 193 25.92 6.18 0.59
C GLU A 193 27.23 6.52 -0.11
N ASN A 194 27.73 5.59 -0.89
CA ASN A 194 28.79 5.85 -1.87
C ASN A 194 28.11 5.89 -3.24
N PHE A 195 27.67 7.10 -3.62
CA PHE A 195 26.89 7.28 -4.82
C PHE A 195 27.78 7.28 -6.07
N GLN A 196 27.41 6.46 -7.05
CA GLN A 196 27.96 6.53 -8.42
C GLN A 196 26.78 6.74 -9.37
N PRO A 197 26.80 7.77 -10.23
CA PRO A 197 25.76 7.98 -11.22
C PRO A 197 25.63 6.75 -12.13
N ILE A 198 24.39 6.29 -12.34
CA ILE A 198 24.11 5.15 -13.20
C ILE A 198 24.23 5.61 -14.67
N GLU A 199 25.15 5.01 -15.43
CA GLU A 199 25.20 5.16 -16.88
C GLU A 199 23.92 4.59 -17.51
N LYS A 200 23.37 5.30 -18.51
CA LYS A 200 22.17 4.89 -19.23
C LYS A 200 22.47 3.66 -20.09
N GLY A 201 22.26 2.46 -19.56
CA GLY A 201 22.24 1.24 -20.38
C GLY A 201 21.03 1.23 -21.34
N GLU A 202 21.15 0.51 -22.47
CA GLU A 202 20.09 0.32 -23.46
C GLU A 202 18.88 -0.41 -22.85
N MET A 203 17.97 0.35 -22.30
CA MET A 203 16.71 -0.19 -21.77
C MET A 203 15.72 -0.37 -22.92
N MET A 204 15.14 -1.57 -23.08
CA MET A 204 14.05 -1.81 -24.03
C MET A 204 12.95 -0.77 -23.88
N THR A 205 12.43 -0.24 -24.97
CA THR A 205 11.26 0.65 -24.92
C THR A 205 10.01 -0.12 -24.48
N LEU A 206 9.03 0.58 -23.90
CA LEU A 206 7.75 -0.05 -23.50
C LEU A 206 7.09 -0.80 -24.67
N SER A 207 7.07 -0.19 -25.86
CA SER A 207 6.51 -0.79 -27.06
C SER A 207 7.17 -2.14 -27.39
N GLN A 208 8.49 -2.23 -27.25
CA GLN A 208 9.25 -3.48 -27.48
C GLN A 208 8.92 -4.56 -26.44
N VAL A 209 8.73 -4.17 -25.17
CA VAL A 209 8.33 -5.12 -24.12
C VAL A 209 6.92 -5.64 -24.37
N PHE A 210 5.97 -4.74 -24.69
CA PHE A 210 4.58 -5.13 -25.01
C PHE A 210 4.49 -6.01 -26.26
N ALA A 211 5.36 -5.81 -27.25
CA ALA A 211 5.39 -6.63 -28.48
C ALA A 211 5.81 -8.08 -28.21
N LYS A 212 6.67 -8.31 -27.19
CA LYS A 212 7.16 -9.64 -26.82
C LYS A 212 6.23 -10.42 -25.88
N ILE A 213 5.16 -9.80 -25.36
CA ILE A 213 4.24 -10.48 -24.43
C ILE A 213 3.21 -11.29 -25.22
N PRO A 214 3.06 -12.59 -24.95
CA PRO A 214 2.18 -13.47 -25.71
C PRO A 214 0.69 -13.11 -25.61
N SER A 215 0.23 -12.63 -24.46
CA SER A 215 -1.19 -12.29 -24.22
C SER A 215 -1.34 -10.90 -23.63
N LYS A 216 -1.58 -9.91 -24.48
CA LYS A 216 -1.84 -8.53 -24.06
C LYS A 216 -3.11 -8.39 -23.21
N SER A 217 -4.14 -9.19 -23.53
CA SER A 217 -5.41 -9.23 -22.79
C SER A 217 -5.19 -9.67 -21.34
N MET A 218 -4.39 -10.72 -21.12
CA MET A 218 -4.06 -11.21 -19.78
C MET A 218 -3.23 -10.18 -18.99
N LEU A 219 -2.28 -9.50 -19.65
CA LEU A 219 -1.48 -8.45 -19.02
C LEU A 219 -2.34 -7.29 -18.53
N ILE A 220 -3.23 -6.77 -19.40
CA ILE A 220 -4.17 -5.70 -19.03
C ILE A 220 -5.12 -6.18 -17.93
N GLY A 221 -5.59 -7.41 -18.01
CA GLY A 221 -6.44 -8.02 -16.98
C GLY A 221 -5.76 -8.03 -15.61
N LEU A 222 -4.46 -8.35 -15.54
CA LEU A 222 -3.69 -8.32 -14.29
C LEU A 222 -3.49 -6.89 -13.75
N PHE A 223 -3.27 -5.90 -14.62
CA PHE A 223 -3.21 -4.50 -14.22
C PHE A 223 -4.54 -4.00 -13.64
N VAL A 224 -5.65 -4.31 -14.32
CA VAL A 224 -7.00 -3.98 -13.83
C VAL A 224 -7.29 -4.70 -12.52
N THR A 225 -6.87 -5.95 -12.36
CA THR A 225 -7.00 -6.69 -11.11
C THR A 225 -6.24 -6.01 -9.97
N SER A 226 -4.99 -5.58 -10.20
CA SER A 226 -4.23 -4.81 -9.20
C SER A 226 -4.94 -3.51 -8.80
N MET A 227 -5.49 -2.79 -9.77
CA MET A 227 -6.29 -1.59 -9.53
C MET A 227 -7.52 -1.89 -8.67
N ILE A 228 -8.27 -2.94 -8.99
CA ILE A 228 -9.50 -3.31 -8.25
C ILE A 228 -9.17 -3.78 -6.84
N ILE A 229 -8.08 -4.52 -6.63
CA ILE A 229 -7.62 -4.89 -5.28
C ILE A 229 -7.38 -3.63 -4.44
N GLN A 230 -6.76 -2.59 -5.01
CA GLN A 230 -6.51 -1.33 -4.32
C GLN A 230 -7.80 -0.52 -4.10
N ILE A 231 -8.70 -0.46 -5.09
CA ILE A 231 -10.02 0.16 -4.91
C ILE A 231 -10.73 -0.49 -3.73
N SER A 232 -10.78 -1.81 -3.68
CA SER A 232 -11.47 -2.57 -2.63
C SER A 232 -10.89 -2.31 -1.25
N ALA A 233 -9.56 -2.25 -1.13
CA ALA A 233 -8.89 -1.98 0.14
C ALA A 233 -9.15 -0.55 0.63
N GLN A 234 -9.09 0.43 -0.27
CA GLN A 234 -9.15 1.85 0.07
C GLN A 234 -10.57 2.43 0.14
N SER A 235 -11.59 1.75 -0.40
CA SER A 235 -12.99 2.20 -0.28
C SER A 235 -13.51 2.13 1.15
N ILE A 236 -13.02 1.18 1.95
CA ILE A 236 -13.54 0.89 3.30
C ILE A 236 -12.63 1.47 4.39
N ALA A 237 -11.31 1.40 4.18
CA ALA A 237 -10.32 1.72 5.21
C ALA A 237 -10.53 3.09 5.89
N PRO A 238 -10.73 4.20 5.18
CA PRO A 238 -10.86 5.52 5.81
C PRO A 238 -12.19 5.74 6.53
N MET A 239 -13.19 4.90 6.28
CA MET A 239 -14.55 5.02 6.86
C MET A 239 -14.84 3.96 7.92
N LEU A 240 -13.86 3.11 8.22
CA LEU A 240 -14.06 1.98 9.12
C LEU A 240 -14.53 2.42 10.51
N ALA A 241 -13.99 3.49 11.05
CA ALA A 241 -14.37 4.01 12.35
C ALA A 241 -15.83 4.50 12.37
N LEU A 242 -16.29 5.16 11.30
CA LEU A 242 -17.70 5.58 11.17
C LEU A 242 -18.62 4.37 11.07
N TYR A 243 -18.22 3.33 10.36
CA TYR A 243 -19.00 2.10 10.27
C TYR A 243 -19.08 1.37 11.61
N ILE A 244 -18.00 1.29 12.37
CA ILE A 244 -17.98 0.71 13.72
C ILE A 244 -18.93 1.48 14.65
N ARG A 245 -18.92 2.83 14.58
CA ARG A 245 -19.86 3.69 15.30
C ARG A 245 -21.32 3.42 14.87
N TYR A 246 -21.55 3.27 13.58
CA TYR A 246 -22.87 2.91 13.04
C TYR A 246 -23.37 1.54 13.53
N LEU A 247 -22.46 0.57 13.77
CA LEU A 247 -22.78 -0.73 14.36
C LEU A 247 -23.09 -0.67 15.88
N GLY A 248 -23.13 0.53 16.47
CA GLY A 248 -23.52 0.74 17.88
C GLY A 248 -22.35 0.75 18.86
N GLN A 249 -21.11 0.61 18.41
CA GLN A 249 -19.94 0.77 19.28
C GLN A 249 -19.76 2.25 19.63
N ARG A 250 -19.82 2.58 20.92
CA ARG A 250 -19.69 3.96 21.42
C ARG A 250 -18.35 4.21 22.09
N ASP A 251 -17.84 3.23 22.81
CA ASP A 251 -16.60 3.36 23.56
C ASP A 251 -15.44 2.78 22.77
N ASN A 252 -14.23 3.36 22.89
CA ASN A 252 -12.98 2.88 22.32
C ASN A 252 -13.04 2.61 20.80
N ILE A 253 -13.78 3.43 20.04
CA ILE A 253 -13.98 3.25 18.58
C ILE A 253 -12.64 3.22 17.85
N LEU A 254 -11.71 4.09 18.25
CA LEU A 254 -10.38 4.19 17.64
C LEU A 254 -9.58 2.91 17.86
N PHE A 255 -9.60 2.37 19.08
CA PHE A 255 -8.96 1.11 19.42
C PHE A 255 -9.53 -0.05 18.60
N TYR A 256 -10.85 -0.23 18.57
CA TYR A 256 -11.50 -1.29 17.78
C TYR A 256 -11.21 -1.15 16.28
N SER A 257 -11.19 0.06 15.75
CA SER A 257 -10.84 0.31 14.35
C SER A 257 -9.41 -0.13 14.05
N GLY A 258 -8.46 0.26 14.89
CA GLY A 258 -7.07 -0.15 14.78
C GLY A 258 -6.90 -1.68 14.91
N LEU A 259 -7.58 -2.29 15.88
CA LEU A 259 -7.53 -3.74 16.11
C LEU A 259 -8.05 -4.52 14.89
N ILE A 260 -9.18 -4.11 14.31
CA ILE A 260 -9.79 -4.79 13.16
C ILE A 260 -8.87 -4.71 11.92
N VAL A 261 -8.26 -3.55 11.66
CA VAL A 261 -7.31 -3.40 10.54
C VAL A 261 -6.05 -4.21 10.77
N SER A 262 -5.49 -4.16 11.97
CA SER A 262 -4.28 -4.93 12.32
C SER A 262 -4.55 -6.44 12.31
N ALA A 263 -5.70 -6.90 12.78
CA ALA A 263 -6.10 -8.30 12.73
C ALA A 263 -6.19 -8.83 11.28
N MET A 264 -6.77 -8.06 10.37
CA MET A 264 -6.81 -8.36 8.93
C MET A 264 -5.39 -8.47 8.36
N GLY A 265 -4.53 -7.50 8.64
CA GLY A 265 -3.15 -7.49 8.16
C GLY A 265 -2.33 -8.66 8.73
N PHE A 266 -2.50 -9.00 10.01
CA PHE A 266 -1.84 -10.13 10.65
C PHE A 266 -2.25 -11.45 10.01
N SER A 267 -3.54 -11.65 9.76
CA SER A 267 -4.04 -12.82 9.04
C SER A 267 -3.45 -12.94 7.62
N SER A 268 -3.36 -11.81 6.91
CA SER A 268 -2.75 -11.75 5.58
C SER A 268 -1.25 -12.11 5.62
N LEU A 269 -0.52 -11.59 6.60
CA LEU A 269 0.91 -11.89 6.77
C LEU A 269 1.16 -13.39 7.02
N LEU A 270 0.35 -14.01 7.89
CA LEU A 270 0.46 -15.45 8.18
C LEU A 270 0.10 -16.32 6.96
N SER A 271 -0.92 -15.91 6.20
CA SER A 271 -1.41 -16.70 5.07
C SER A 271 -0.53 -16.60 3.82
N THR A 272 0.14 -15.47 3.60
CA THR A 272 0.90 -15.20 2.36
C THR A 272 1.94 -16.27 2.02
N PRO A 273 2.83 -16.74 2.93
CA PRO A 273 3.81 -17.78 2.60
C PRO A 273 3.17 -19.12 2.28
N PHE A 274 2.07 -19.46 2.98
CA PHE A 274 1.33 -20.68 2.77
C PHE A 274 0.61 -20.67 1.41
N LEU A 275 -0.12 -19.58 1.13
CA LEU A 275 -0.85 -19.40 -0.13
C LEU A 275 0.11 -19.24 -1.32
N GLY A 276 1.27 -18.61 -1.13
CA GLY A 276 2.31 -18.57 -2.16
C GLY A 276 2.77 -19.95 -2.59
N LYS A 277 3.10 -20.84 -1.64
CA LYS A 277 3.44 -22.23 -1.93
C LYS A 277 2.30 -23.01 -2.59
N LEU A 278 1.06 -22.75 -2.17
CA LEU A 278 -0.13 -23.35 -2.79
C LEU A 278 -0.26 -22.88 -4.25
N GLY A 279 -0.06 -21.59 -4.52
CA GLY A 279 -0.10 -21.03 -5.88
C GLY A 279 0.94 -21.62 -6.82
N ASP A 280 2.12 -21.96 -6.31
CA ASP A 280 3.15 -22.65 -7.09
C ASP A 280 2.76 -24.11 -7.45
N ARG A 281 1.94 -24.76 -6.60
CA ARG A 281 1.47 -26.15 -6.83
C ARG A 281 0.24 -26.20 -7.74
N ILE A 282 -0.80 -25.41 -7.48
CA ILE A 282 -2.08 -25.47 -8.22
C ILE A 282 -2.15 -24.50 -9.40
N GLY A 283 -1.17 -23.61 -9.52
CA GLY A 283 -1.12 -22.53 -10.51
C GLY A 283 -1.64 -21.20 -9.95
N ASN A 284 -0.88 -20.12 -10.13
CA ASN A 284 -1.19 -18.80 -9.59
C ASN A 284 -2.48 -18.19 -10.18
N HIS A 285 -2.89 -18.59 -11.41
CA HIS A 285 -4.15 -18.15 -12.01
C HIS A 285 -5.37 -18.73 -11.25
N ARG A 286 -5.31 -20.00 -10.83
CA ARG A 286 -6.36 -20.64 -10.03
C ARG A 286 -6.43 -20.02 -8.64
N LEU A 287 -5.26 -19.84 -8.01
CA LEU A 287 -5.20 -19.22 -6.68
C LEU A 287 -5.76 -17.78 -6.70
N LEU A 288 -5.45 -17.00 -7.74
CA LEU A 288 -6.00 -15.64 -7.90
C LEU A 288 -7.53 -15.67 -8.01
N LEU A 289 -8.10 -16.55 -8.82
CA LEU A 289 -9.56 -16.71 -8.93
C LEU A 289 -10.20 -17.12 -7.61
N MET A 290 -9.62 -18.11 -6.91
CA MET A 290 -10.10 -18.52 -5.58
C MET A 290 -10.05 -17.36 -4.58
N GLY A 291 -8.95 -16.60 -4.56
CA GLY A 291 -8.77 -15.43 -3.70
C GLY A 291 -9.78 -14.31 -4.00
N LEU A 292 -10.06 -14.03 -5.28
CA LEU A 292 -11.07 -13.04 -5.69
C LEU A 292 -12.48 -13.47 -5.28
N PHE A 293 -12.86 -14.72 -5.52
CA PHE A 293 -14.16 -15.24 -5.12
C PHE A 293 -14.33 -15.26 -3.59
N TYR A 294 -13.30 -15.68 -2.85
CA TYR A 294 -13.28 -15.64 -1.40
C TYR A 294 -13.41 -14.20 -0.87
N SER A 295 -12.69 -13.27 -1.48
CA SER A 295 -12.77 -11.85 -1.12
C SER A 295 -14.16 -11.27 -1.38
N PHE A 296 -14.79 -11.60 -2.52
CA PHE A 296 -16.17 -11.24 -2.80
C PHE A 296 -17.11 -11.72 -1.69
N LEU A 297 -17.03 -13.00 -1.33
CA LEU A 297 -17.89 -13.60 -0.29
C LEU A 297 -17.74 -12.88 1.04
N LEU A 298 -16.51 -12.64 1.48
CA LEU A 298 -16.25 -12.00 2.77
C LEU A 298 -16.63 -10.51 2.79
N TYR A 299 -16.42 -9.77 1.70
CA TYR A 299 -16.94 -8.40 1.60
C TYR A 299 -18.47 -8.38 1.68
N PHE A 300 -19.13 -9.29 0.97
CA PHE A 300 -20.58 -9.42 1.00
C PHE A 300 -21.09 -9.71 2.43
N LEU A 301 -20.46 -10.64 3.14
CA LEU A 301 -20.79 -10.96 4.53
C LEU A 301 -20.52 -9.78 5.50
N CYS A 302 -19.47 -8.99 5.28
CA CYS A 302 -19.20 -7.79 6.09
C CYS A 302 -20.35 -6.77 6.03
N GLY A 303 -21.09 -6.69 4.92
CA GLY A 303 -22.27 -5.83 4.81
C GLY A 303 -23.41 -6.23 5.75
N PHE A 304 -23.48 -7.49 6.19
CA PHE A 304 -24.45 -7.99 7.16
C PHE A 304 -23.97 -7.95 8.61
N ALA A 305 -22.75 -7.47 8.87
CA ALA A 305 -22.23 -7.39 10.24
C ALA A 305 -23.18 -6.57 11.13
N GLY A 306 -23.52 -7.13 12.29
CA GLY A 306 -24.39 -6.50 13.29
C GLY A 306 -23.63 -5.91 14.48
N SER A 307 -22.31 -6.21 14.60
CA SER A 307 -21.46 -5.72 15.68
C SER A 307 -20.01 -5.53 15.24
N ALA A 308 -19.25 -4.73 15.98
CA ALA A 308 -17.81 -4.52 15.73
C ALA A 308 -17.03 -5.84 15.85
N LEU A 309 -17.38 -6.72 16.80
CA LEU A 309 -16.74 -8.02 16.97
C LEU A 309 -16.95 -8.91 15.74
N GLN A 310 -18.20 -9.01 15.27
CA GLN A 310 -18.54 -9.79 14.06
C GLN A 310 -17.79 -9.25 12.84
N LEU A 311 -17.75 -7.93 12.67
CA LEU A 311 -16.96 -7.29 11.62
C LEU A 311 -15.47 -7.65 11.75
N GLY A 312 -14.91 -7.64 12.95
CA GLY A 312 -13.52 -7.99 13.22
C GLY A 312 -13.19 -9.43 12.80
N ILE A 313 -14.05 -10.39 13.14
CA ILE A 313 -13.90 -11.81 12.76
C ILE A 313 -13.93 -11.95 11.22
N LEU A 314 -14.90 -11.31 10.57
CA LEU A 314 -15.02 -11.36 9.10
C LEU A 314 -13.82 -10.69 8.41
N ARG A 315 -13.30 -9.59 8.95
CA ARG A 315 -12.12 -8.89 8.43
C ARG A 315 -10.84 -9.70 8.66
N PHE A 316 -10.72 -10.39 9.78
CA PHE A 316 -9.63 -11.34 10.01
C PHE A 316 -9.67 -12.48 8.98
N ALA A 317 -10.84 -13.09 8.76
CA ALA A 317 -11.01 -14.10 7.74
C ALA A 317 -10.69 -13.55 6.33
N TYR A 318 -11.16 -12.33 5.99
CA TYR A 318 -10.84 -11.68 4.73
C TYR A 318 -9.32 -11.51 4.54
N GLY A 319 -8.59 -11.14 5.59
CA GLY A 319 -7.13 -11.02 5.56
C GLY A 319 -6.43 -12.27 5.06
N PHE A 320 -6.95 -13.45 5.41
CA PHE A 320 -6.39 -14.72 4.94
C PHE A 320 -6.39 -14.82 3.40
N GLY A 321 -7.49 -14.44 2.75
CA GLY A 321 -7.59 -14.48 1.29
C GLY A 321 -6.77 -13.40 0.59
N VAL A 322 -6.66 -12.21 1.18
CA VAL A 322 -5.85 -11.10 0.64
C VAL A 322 -4.39 -11.48 0.47
N GLY A 323 -3.85 -12.32 1.36
CA GLY A 323 -2.49 -12.84 1.28
C GLY A 323 -2.16 -13.58 -0.02
N ALA A 324 -3.18 -14.03 -0.78
CA ALA A 324 -3.00 -14.68 -2.08
C ALA A 324 -3.00 -13.70 -3.26
N LEU A 325 -3.70 -12.56 -3.17
CA LEU A 325 -4.06 -11.74 -4.33
C LEU A 325 -2.84 -11.11 -5.01
N MET A 326 -2.13 -10.21 -4.32
CA MET A 326 -0.98 -9.50 -4.92
C MET A 326 0.20 -10.42 -5.26
N PRO A 327 0.58 -11.41 -4.43
CA PRO A 327 1.60 -12.37 -4.83
C PRO A 327 1.26 -13.15 -6.09
N SER A 328 -0.03 -13.55 -6.25
CA SER A 328 -0.47 -14.24 -7.47
C SER A 328 -0.39 -13.35 -8.71
N VAL A 329 -0.84 -12.08 -8.61
CA VAL A 329 -0.71 -11.12 -9.71
C VAL A 329 0.77 -10.91 -10.08
N ASN A 330 1.63 -10.67 -9.09
CA ASN A 330 3.05 -10.44 -9.31
C ASN A 330 3.76 -11.67 -9.93
N SER A 331 3.42 -12.87 -9.47
CA SER A 331 3.95 -14.11 -10.04
C SER A 331 3.51 -14.31 -11.49
N LEU A 332 2.24 -14.04 -11.83
CA LEU A 332 1.73 -14.11 -13.19
C LEU A 332 2.40 -13.07 -14.09
N LEU A 333 2.56 -11.82 -13.63
CA LEU A 333 3.27 -10.78 -14.37
C LEU A 333 4.72 -11.17 -14.65
N THR A 334 5.43 -11.74 -13.66
CA THR A 334 6.81 -12.20 -13.81
C THR A 334 6.92 -13.33 -14.85
N LYS A 335 6.00 -14.30 -14.81
CA LYS A 335 5.99 -15.45 -15.74
C LYS A 335 5.68 -15.07 -17.19
N MET A 336 4.95 -13.97 -17.41
CA MET A 336 4.56 -13.50 -18.75
C MET A 336 5.56 -12.53 -19.37
N THR A 337 6.44 -11.94 -18.58
CA THR A 337 7.29 -10.84 -19.01
C THR A 337 8.73 -11.32 -19.25
N PRO A 338 9.36 -10.95 -20.38
CA PRO A 338 10.79 -11.16 -20.59
C PRO A 338 11.62 -10.52 -19.47
N LYS A 339 12.75 -11.13 -19.10
CA LYS A 339 13.60 -10.67 -17.98
C LYS A 339 13.97 -9.19 -18.09
N GLU A 340 14.27 -8.71 -19.30
CA GLU A 340 14.68 -7.34 -19.62
C GLU A 340 13.54 -6.33 -19.47
N GLY A 341 12.27 -6.79 -19.48
CA GLY A 341 11.06 -5.96 -19.39
C GLY A 341 10.38 -5.95 -18.04
N ILE A 342 10.79 -6.81 -17.09
CA ILE A 342 10.10 -7.01 -15.80
C ILE A 342 9.93 -5.70 -15.04
N SER A 343 11.00 -4.92 -14.88
CA SER A 343 10.95 -3.65 -14.14
C SER A 343 9.91 -2.68 -14.70
N ARG A 344 9.77 -2.60 -16.01
CA ARG A 344 8.79 -1.71 -16.67
C ARG A 344 7.37 -2.18 -16.49
N ILE A 345 7.12 -3.48 -16.62
CA ILE A 345 5.78 -4.05 -16.41
C ILE A 345 5.34 -3.86 -14.95
N PHE A 346 6.25 -4.05 -14.00
CA PHE A 346 5.95 -3.77 -12.58
C PHE A 346 5.70 -2.28 -12.30
N SER A 347 6.42 -1.37 -12.97
CA SER A 347 6.16 0.07 -12.86
C SER A 347 4.77 0.44 -13.39
N PHE A 348 4.34 -0.18 -14.51
CA PHE A 348 2.98 -0.02 -15.03
C PHE A 348 1.93 -0.59 -14.08
N ASN A 349 2.14 -1.78 -13.56
CA ASN A 349 1.26 -2.38 -12.56
C ASN A 349 1.12 -1.47 -11.33
N GLN A 350 2.22 -0.86 -10.90
CA GLN A 350 2.22 0.10 -9.80
C GLN A 350 1.40 1.35 -10.12
N SER A 351 1.45 1.85 -11.36
CA SER A 351 0.61 2.99 -11.80
C SER A 351 -0.88 2.65 -11.71
N PHE A 352 -1.30 1.46 -12.15
CA PHE A 352 -2.68 0.98 -11.98
C PHE A 352 -3.06 0.84 -10.50
N SER A 353 -2.14 0.37 -9.66
CA SER A 353 -2.36 0.31 -8.21
C SER A 353 -2.57 1.71 -7.62
N TYR A 354 -1.81 2.72 -8.04
CA TYR A 354 -2.02 4.10 -7.60
C TYR A 354 -3.35 4.67 -8.08
N ILE A 355 -3.78 4.39 -9.32
CA ILE A 355 -5.12 4.75 -9.78
C ILE A 355 -6.18 4.14 -8.85
N GLY A 356 -6.03 2.87 -8.47
CA GLY A 356 -6.91 2.21 -7.52
C GLY A 356 -6.92 2.87 -6.14
N GLN A 357 -5.77 3.31 -5.65
CA GLN A 357 -5.67 4.05 -4.37
C GLN A 357 -6.36 5.42 -4.43
N VAL A 358 -6.37 6.07 -5.59
CA VAL A 358 -7.10 7.34 -5.80
C VAL A 358 -8.60 7.09 -5.89
N LEU A 359 -9.03 6.13 -6.70
CA LEU A 359 -10.45 5.87 -6.96
C LEU A 359 -11.16 5.23 -5.75
N GLY A 360 -10.47 4.39 -4.97
CA GLY A 360 -11.05 3.67 -3.84
C GLY A 360 -11.80 4.56 -2.85
N PRO A 361 -11.14 5.59 -2.26
CA PRO A 361 -11.79 6.49 -1.32
C PRO A 361 -12.98 7.24 -1.92
N PHE A 362 -12.92 7.63 -3.20
CA PHE A 362 -14.06 8.29 -3.86
C PHE A 362 -15.24 7.33 -4.03
N VAL A 363 -14.99 6.09 -4.43
CA VAL A 363 -16.04 5.06 -4.50
C VAL A 363 -16.65 4.84 -3.12
N GLY A 364 -15.81 4.67 -2.09
CA GLY A 364 -16.27 4.49 -0.72
C GLY A 364 -17.11 5.66 -0.22
N SER A 365 -16.64 6.91 -0.42
CA SER A 365 -17.34 8.12 -0.01
C SER A 365 -18.67 8.27 -0.72
N ALA A 366 -18.70 8.17 -2.05
CA ALA A 366 -19.92 8.34 -2.84
C ALA A 366 -21.00 7.32 -2.45
N VAL A 367 -20.60 6.06 -2.22
CA VAL A 367 -21.53 5.00 -1.79
C VAL A 367 -21.99 5.23 -0.35
N ALA A 368 -21.08 5.60 0.56
CA ALA A 368 -21.43 5.83 1.95
C ALA A 368 -22.44 6.99 2.10
N THR A 369 -22.22 8.09 1.37
CA THR A 369 -23.09 9.26 1.36
C THR A 369 -24.46 8.98 0.70
N GLY A 370 -24.46 8.29 -0.46
CA GLY A 370 -25.69 8.07 -1.23
C GLY A 370 -26.55 6.91 -0.75
N LEU A 371 -25.94 5.83 -0.27
CA LEU A 371 -26.62 4.57 0.06
C LEU A 371 -26.40 4.12 1.52
N GLY A 372 -25.42 4.69 2.20
CA GLY A 372 -25.05 4.34 3.57
C GLY A 372 -23.87 3.36 3.68
N TYR A 373 -23.30 3.25 4.89
CA TYR A 373 -22.06 2.53 5.15
C TYR A 373 -22.07 1.03 4.80
N ARG A 374 -23.21 0.35 4.99
CA ARG A 374 -23.35 -1.08 4.64
C ARG A 374 -23.17 -1.33 3.15
N TRP A 375 -23.68 -0.41 2.33
CA TRP A 375 -23.61 -0.52 0.88
C TRP A 375 -22.19 -0.39 0.34
N VAL A 376 -21.28 0.24 1.06
CA VAL A 376 -19.85 0.27 0.68
C VAL A 376 -19.31 -1.16 0.55
N PHE A 377 -19.67 -2.05 1.47
CA PHE A 377 -19.25 -3.45 1.42
C PHE A 377 -19.90 -4.21 0.27
N PHE A 378 -21.19 -4.01 0.03
CA PHE A 378 -21.90 -4.68 -1.07
C PHE A 378 -21.41 -4.22 -2.44
N VAL A 379 -21.23 -2.92 -2.64
CA VAL A 379 -20.70 -2.37 -3.90
C VAL A 379 -19.26 -2.84 -4.11
N THR A 380 -18.43 -2.81 -3.08
CA THR A 380 -17.05 -3.35 -3.16
C THR A 380 -17.06 -4.84 -3.49
N ALA A 381 -17.94 -5.63 -2.88
CA ALA A 381 -18.11 -7.04 -3.21
C ALA A 381 -18.46 -7.23 -4.68
N MET A 382 -19.40 -6.46 -5.22
CA MET A 382 -19.79 -6.53 -6.63
C MET A 382 -18.67 -6.15 -7.59
N ILE A 383 -17.85 -5.14 -7.25
CA ILE A 383 -16.65 -4.76 -8.03
C ILE A 383 -15.65 -5.93 -8.07
N VAL A 384 -15.40 -6.56 -6.91
CA VAL A 384 -14.50 -7.73 -6.82
C VAL A 384 -15.07 -8.92 -7.59
N PHE A 385 -16.38 -9.17 -7.51
CA PHE A 385 -17.04 -10.22 -8.26
C PHE A 385 -16.97 -9.99 -9.77
N GLY A 386 -17.19 -8.76 -10.22
CA GLY A 386 -17.01 -8.37 -11.62
C GLY A 386 -15.58 -8.66 -12.11
N ASN A 387 -14.57 -8.35 -11.29
CA ASN A 387 -13.18 -8.68 -11.58
C ASN A 387 -12.92 -10.20 -11.59
N PHE A 388 -13.55 -10.95 -10.70
CA PHE A 388 -13.49 -12.43 -10.71
C PHE A 388 -14.00 -12.98 -12.04
N VAL A 389 -15.20 -12.57 -12.47
CA VAL A 389 -15.80 -13.01 -13.74
C VAL A 389 -14.93 -12.60 -14.93
N TRP A 390 -14.46 -11.36 -14.96
CA TRP A 390 -13.54 -10.86 -15.97
C TRP A 390 -12.26 -11.71 -16.06
N SER A 391 -11.61 -11.95 -14.92
CA SER A 391 -10.40 -12.76 -14.84
C SER A 391 -10.64 -14.21 -15.27
N LEU A 392 -11.80 -14.79 -14.92
CA LEU A 392 -12.19 -16.13 -15.34
C LEU A 392 -12.29 -16.24 -16.87
N ILE A 393 -12.92 -15.26 -17.52
CA ILE A 393 -13.06 -15.20 -18.99
C ILE A 393 -11.69 -15.09 -19.67
N ILE A 394 -10.84 -14.18 -19.18
CA ILE A 394 -9.50 -13.97 -19.74
C ILE A 394 -8.64 -15.22 -19.60
N PHE A 395 -8.63 -15.84 -18.43
CA PHE A 395 -7.81 -17.05 -18.20
C PHE A 395 -8.29 -18.24 -19.02
N ARG A 396 -9.60 -18.44 -19.15
CA ARG A 396 -10.15 -19.49 -20.03
C ARG A 396 -9.73 -19.28 -21.48
N LYS A 397 -9.83 -18.07 -21.99
CA LYS A 397 -9.44 -17.73 -23.36
C LYS A 397 -7.94 -17.89 -23.59
N SER A 398 -7.10 -17.47 -22.64
CA SER A 398 -5.63 -17.57 -22.74
C SER A 398 -5.11 -18.99 -22.60
N LEU A 399 -5.75 -19.85 -21.77
CA LEU A 399 -5.37 -21.24 -21.57
C LEU A 399 -5.92 -22.14 -22.66
N GLY A 400 -7.11 -21.85 -23.23
CA GLY A 400 -7.68 -22.58 -24.35
C GLY A 400 -6.90 -22.43 -25.66
N VAL A 401 -6.25 -21.28 -25.87
CA VAL A 401 -5.37 -21.07 -27.02
C VAL A 401 -4.05 -21.88 -26.95
N LYS A 402 -3.58 -22.22 -25.75
CA LYS A 402 -2.38 -23.09 -25.58
C LYS A 402 -2.64 -24.54 -25.91
N ASN A 403 -3.86 -25.04 -25.68
CA ASN A 403 -4.21 -26.43 -26.01
C ASN A 403 -4.44 -26.70 -27.50
N ILE A 404 -4.55 -25.66 -28.32
CA ILE A 404 -4.72 -25.79 -29.79
C ILE A 404 -3.37 -25.71 -30.53
N GLY A 405 -2.30 -25.32 -29.85
CA GLY A 405 -0.94 -25.20 -30.43
C GLY A 405 0.02 -26.33 -30.05
N GLU A 406 -0.42 -27.32 -29.28
CA GLU A 406 0.36 -28.52 -28.88
C GLU A 406 -0.25 -29.84 -29.41
N SER A 407 -1.19 -29.76 -30.39
CA SER A 407 -1.73 -30.95 -31.11
C SER A 407 -1.13 -31.06 -32.50
#